data_b8a4d3d9e7efec2d9748a8eeab54a243
#
_entry.id   b8a4d3d9e7efec2d9748a8eeab54a243
#
_cell.length_a   1.000
_cell.length_b   1.000
_cell.length_c   1.000
_cell.angle_alpha   90.00
_cell.angle_beta   90.00
_cell.angle_gamma   90.00
#
_symmetry.space_group_name_H-M   'P 1'
#
loop_
_entity.id
_entity.type
_entity.pdbx_description
1 polymer ?
#
loop_
_entity_poly.entity_id
_entity_poly.type
_entity_poly.pdbx_seq_one_letter_code
_entity_poly.pdbx_strand_id
1 'polypeptide(L)'
;MALLRKVTVMAKNLDVESQKKREKIQVHFWNIVGAVEHISLPKLEDAVKKEFNCSDDRFVQAQIKLMQTESRIRVQSRVKVWIKQPNAL
;
A
#
# COMPACT_ATOMS: atom_id res chain seq x y z
N MET A 1 -20.35 -2.81 26.46
CA MET A 1 -20.48 -3.70 25.30
C MET A 1 -20.63 -2.91 23.99
N ALA A 2 -21.63 -2.05 23.90
CA ALA A 2 -21.85 -1.26 22.70
C ALA A 2 -20.68 -0.36 22.36
N LEU A 3 -20.03 0.24 23.37
CA LEU A 3 -18.88 1.11 23.17
C LEU A 3 -17.71 0.36 22.55
N LEU A 4 -17.44 -0.86 23.00
CA LEU A 4 -16.37 -1.66 22.46
C LEU A 4 -16.62 -2.00 20.98
N ARG A 5 -17.86 -2.29 20.63
CA ARG A 5 -18.22 -2.55 19.25
C ARG A 5 -17.98 -1.33 18.36
N LYS A 6 -18.37 -0.14 18.85
CA LYS A 6 -18.14 1.10 18.09
C LYS A 6 -16.66 1.34 17.86
N VAL A 7 -15.84 1.16 18.87
CA VAL A 7 -14.40 1.33 18.73
C VAL A 7 -13.84 0.34 17.71
N THR A 8 -14.26 -0.92 17.79
CA THR A 8 -13.80 -1.94 16.84
C THR A 8 -14.20 -1.60 15.41
N VAL A 9 -15.44 -1.12 15.21
CA VAL A 9 -15.94 -0.74 13.89
C VAL A 9 -15.14 0.43 13.35
N MET A 10 -14.85 1.43 14.18
CA MET A 10 -14.05 2.59 13.76
C MET A 10 -12.64 2.15 13.36
N ALA A 11 -12.02 1.26 14.11
CA ALA A 11 -10.70 0.74 13.76
C ALA A 11 -10.72 0.01 12.43
N LYS A 12 -11.75 -0.79 12.18
CA LYS A 12 -11.91 -1.49 10.90
C LYS A 12 -12.09 -0.51 9.75
N ASN A 13 -12.86 0.57 9.95
CA ASN A 13 -13.07 1.58 8.92
C ASN A 13 -11.76 2.26 8.54
N LEU A 14 -10.94 2.62 9.53
CA LEU A 14 -9.63 3.22 9.29
C LEU A 14 -8.72 2.26 8.53
N ASP A 15 -8.72 0.98 8.92
CA ASP A 15 -7.94 -0.03 8.23
C ASP A 15 -8.40 -0.21 6.79
N VAL A 16 -9.72 -0.23 6.56
CA VAL A 16 -10.28 -0.36 5.22
C VAL A 16 -9.87 0.82 4.33
N GLU A 17 -9.90 2.04 4.86
CA GLU A 17 -9.47 3.22 4.10
C GLU A 17 -8.00 3.14 3.74
N SER A 18 -7.16 2.71 4.67
CA SER A 18 -5.73 2.53 4.42
C SER A 18 -5.50 1.44 3.37
N GLN A 19 -6.24 0.34 3.44
CA GLN A 19 -6.15 -0.72 2.45
C GLN A 19 -6.54 -0.23 1.06
N LYS A 20 -7.57 0.59 0.96
CA LYS A 20 -8.00 1.17 -0.31
C LYS A 20 -6.92 2.06 -0.91
N LYS A 21 -6.24 2.83 -0.08
CA LYS A 21 -5.14 3.69 -0.53
C LYS A 21 -3.97 2.85 -1.02
N ARG A 22 -3.63 1.76 -0.31
CA ARG A 22 -2.59 0.85 -0.74
C ARG A 22 -2.96 0.17 -2.06
N GLU A 23 -4.22 -0.24 -2.21
CA GLU A 23 -4.70 -0.81 -3.46
C GLU A 23 -4.62 0.18 -4.60
N LYS A 24 -4.99 1.43 -4.35
CA LYS A 24 -4.93 2.49 -5.37
C LYS A 24 -3.50 2.68 -5.87
N ILE A 25 -2.53 2.66 -4.98
CA ILE A 25 -1.11 2.74 -5.36
C ILE A 25 -0.74 1.54 -6.22
N GLN A 26 -1.13 0.35 -5.82
CA GLN A 26 -0.88 -0.88 -6.57
C GLN A 26 -1.45 -0.80 -7.98
N VAL A 27 -2.71 -0.41 -8.11
CA VAL A 27 -3.37 -0.30 -9.41
C VAL A 27 -2.67 0.73 -10.30
N HIS A 28 -2.31 1.86 -9.70
CA HIS A 28 -1.62 2.91 -10.43
C HIS A 28 -0.33 2.39 -11.09
N PHE A 29 0.52 1.75 -10.31
CA PHE A 29 1.78 1.22 -10.84
C PHE A 29 1.57 0.02 -11.73
N TRP A 30 0.60 -0.83 -11.42
CA TRP A 30 0.28 -1.96 -12.29
C TRP A 30 -0.08 -1.50 -13.70
N ASN A 31 -0.84 -0.42 -13.81
CA ASN A 31 -1.22 0.13 -15.11
C ASN A 31 -0.04 0.67 -15.89
N ILE A 32 1.06 1.02 -15.20
CA ILE A 32 2.25 1.54 -15.83
C ILE A 32 3.22 0.42 -16.23
N VAL A 33 3.52 -0.48 -15.29
CA VAL A 33 4.59 -1.47 -15.49
C VAL A 33 4.08 -2.90 -15.71
N GLY A 34 2.89 -3.22 -15.26
CA GLY A 34 2.36 -4.58 -15.36
C GLY A 34 3.24 -5.61 -14.68
N ALA A 35 3.30 -6.81 -15.24
CA ALA A 35 4.12 -7.90 -14.72
C ALA A 35 5.52 -7.93 -15.32
N VAL A 36 5.80 -7.08 -16.32
CA VAL A 36 7.04 -7.17 -17.10
C VAL A 36 8.14 -6.24 -16.62
N GLU A 37 7.79 -5.22 -15.84
CA GLU A 37 8.77 -4.26 -15.36
C GLU A 37 8.60 -4.03 -13.85
N HIS A 38 9.57 -3.35 -13.29
CA HIS A 38 9.58 -3.01 -11.86
C HIS A 38 9.74 -1.51 -11.68
N ILE A 39 9.50 -1.04 -10.46
CA ILE A 39 9.76 0.35 -10.10
C ILE A 39 10.84 0.37 -9.02
N SER A 40 11.42 1.54 -8.78
CA SER A 40 12.37 1.71 -7.69
C SER A 40 11.63 1.89 -6.36
N LEU A 41 12.28 1.51 -5.27
CA LEU A 41 11.71 1.70 -3.95
C LEU A 41 11.44 3.18 -3.62
N PRO A 42 12.35 4.12 -3.91
CA PRO A 42 12.06 5.54 -3.70
C PRO A 42 10.83 6.03 -4.45
N LYS A 43 10.59 5.51 -5.64
CA LYS A 43 9.39 5.88 -6.41
C LYS A 43 8.12 5.42 -5.70
N LEU A 44 8.15 4.21 -5.14
CA LEU A 44 7.04 3.71 -4.36
C LEU A 44 6.85 4.54 -3.09
N GLU A 45 7.93 4.88 -2.41
CA GLU A 45 7.87 5.70 -1.20
C GLU A 45 7.22 7.06 -1.48
N ASP A 46 7.58 7.70 -2.59
CA ASP A 46 6.98 8.97 -2.97
C ASP A 46 5.47 8.83 -3.21
N ALA A 47 5.06 7.75 -3.84
CA ALA A 47 3.65 7.51 -4.10
C ALA A 47 2.87 7.31 -2.79
N VAL A 48 3.47 6.61 -1.83
CA VAL A 48 2.85 6.42 -0.51
C VAL A 48 2.72 7.76 0.20
N LYS A 49 3.77 8.58 0.18
CA LYS A 49 3.74 9.89 0.82
C LYS A 49 2.62 10.75 0.25
N LYS A 50 2.43 10.74 -1.05
CA LYS A 50 1.39 11.52 -1.71
C LYS A 50 0.00 10.98 -1.40
N GLU A 51 -0.21 9.69 -1.51
CA GLU A 51 -1.53 9.09 -1.32
C GLU A 51 -2.01 9.26 0.13
N PHE A 52 -1.11 9.11 1.09
CA PHE A 52 -1.44 9.22 2.51
C PHE A 52 -1.24 10.64 3.06
N ASN A 53 -0.72 11.55 2.23
CA ASN A 53 -0.41 12.92 2.65
C ASN A 53 0.43 12.93 3.93
N CYS A 54 1.46 12.11 3.96
CA CYS A 54 2.31 11.93 5.14
C CYS A 54 3.75 11.68 4.68
N SER A 55 4.68 12.48 5.17
CA SER A 55 6.09 12.36 4.81
C SER A 55 6.95 11.72 5.90
N ASP A 56 6.32 11.14 6.93
CA ASP A 56 7.03 10.44 7.99
C ASP A 56 7.57 9.12 7.46
N ASP A 57 8.89 8.97 7.49
CA ASP A 57 9.55 7.77 6.96
C ASP A 57 9.08 6.49 7.64
N ARG A 58 8.85 6.54 8.95
CA ARG A 58 8.39 5.36 9.69
C ARG A 58 7.02 4.92 9.20
N PHE A 59 6.14 5.89 8.99
CA PHE A 59 4.81 5.61 8.46
C PHE A 59 4.89 5.03 7.05
N VAL A 60 5.71 5.63 6.20
CA VAL A 60 5.88 5.17 4.82
C VAL A 60 6.39 3.73 4.79
N GLN A 61 7.41 3.42 5.59
CA GLN A 61 7.97 2.07 5.65
C GLN A 61 6.94 1.07 6.17
N ALA A 62 6.13 1.47 7.14
CA ALA A 62 5.05 0.61 7.65
C ALA A 62 4.03 0.29 6.55
N GLN A 63 3.66 1.28 5.74
CA GLN A 63 2.72 1.06 4.64
C GLN A 63 3.31 0.12 3.58
N ILE A 64 4.58 0.30 3.26
CA ILE A 64 5.26 -0.58 2.29
C ILE A 64 5.30 -2.02 2.81
N LYS A 65 5.59 -2.19 4.09
CA LYS A 65 5.60 -3.52 4.70
C LYS A 65 4.22 -4.16 4.65
N LEU A 66 3.18 -3.38 4.90
CA LEU A 66 1.80 -3.87 4.78
C LEU A 66 1.46 -4.27 3.35
N MET A 67 1.92 -3.51 2.37
CA MET A 67 1.72 -3.85 0.97
C MET A 67 2.36 -5.19 0.63
N GLN A 68 3.54 -5.47 1.19
CA GLN A 68 4.17 -6.77 1.02
C GLN A 68 3.36 -7.89 1.69
N THR A 69 2.92 -7.65 2.91
CA THR A 69 2.12 -8.61 3.67
C THR A 69 0.80 -8.92 2.95
N GLU A 70 0.22 -7.92 2.32
CA GLU A 70 -1.03 -8.06 1.55
C GLU A 70 -0.79 -8.62 0.15
N SER A 71 0.43 -8.97 -0.18
CA SER A 71 0.82 -9.48 -1.50
C SER A 71 0.50 -8.51 -2.63
N ARG A 72 0.60 -7.22 -2.37
CA ARG A 72 0.39 -6.19 -3.39
C ARG A 72 1.66 -5.86 -4.15
N ILE A 73 2.81 -6.05 -3.52
CA ILE A 73 4.13 -5.79 -4.11
C ILE A 73 5.11 -6.86 -3.64
N ARG A 74 6.22 -6.96 -4.37
CA ARG A 74 7.36 -7.76 -3.94
C ARG A 74 8.61 -6.91 -4.03
N VAL A 75 9.21 -6.60 -2.91
CA VAL A 75 10.45 -5.84 -2.85
C VAL A 75 11.62 -6.79 -2.99
N GLN A 76 12.31 -6.72 -4.12
CA GLN A 76 13.49 -7.54 -4.38
C GLN A 76 14.75 -6.80 -3.93
N SER A 77 14.80 -5.49 -4.17
CA SER A 77 15.92 -4.62 -3.78
C SER A 77 15.42 -3.17 -3.78
N ARG A 78 16.31 -2.24 -3.44
CA ARG A 78 15.95 -0.82 -3.45
C ARG A 78 15.61 -0.31 -4.85
N VAL A 79 16.12 -0.98 -5.88
CA VAL A 79 15.90 -0.56 -7.27
C VAL A 79 14.89 -1.44 -7.99
N LYS A 80 14.45 -2.53 -7.37
CA LYS A 80 13.52 -3.47 -8.01
C LYS A 80 12.39 -3.81 -7.08
N VAL A 81 11.25 -3.18 -7.32
CA VAL A 81 9.99 -3.48 -6.64
C VAL A 81 9.01 -3.94 -7.70
N TRP A 82 8.56 -5.18 -7.58
CA TRP A 82 7.60 -5.76 -8.51
C TRP A 82 6.18 -5.51 -8.02
N ILE A 83 5.33 -5.09 -8.92
CA ILE A 83 3.92 -4.86 -8.60
C ILE A 83 3.15 -6.14 -8.88
N LYS A 84 2.37 -6.56 -7.92
CA LYS A 84 1.50 -7.72 -8.09
C LYS A 84 0.21 -7.31 -8.77
N GLN A 85 -0.36 -8.23 -9.53
CA GLN A 85 -1.63 -7.97 -10.19
C GLN A 85 -2.70 -7.69 -9.13
N PRO A 86 -3.42 -6.56 -9.25
CA PRO A 86 -4.50 -6.28 -8.34
C PRO A 86 -5.57 -7.36 -8.44
N ASN A 87 -6.16 -7.69 -7.29
CA ASN A 87 -7.21 -8.68 -7.27
C ASN A 87 -8.44 -8.11 -7.99
N ALA A 88 -8.83 -8.74 -9.08
CA ALA A 88 -9.88 -8.24 -9.94
C ALA A 88 -11.29 -8.56 -9.48
N LEU A 89 -11.44 -9.16 -8.34
CA LEU A 89 -12.76 -9.55 -7.84
C LEU A 89 -13.65 -8.37 -7.44
#